data_bd6179cb5ae5c0b8abf924f03c5da043
#
_entry.id   bd6179cb5ae5c0b8abf924f03c5da043
#
_cell.length_a   1.000
_cell.length_b   1.000
_cell.length_c   1.000
_cell.angle_alpha   90.00
_cell.angle_beta   90.00
_cell.angle_gamma   90.00
#
_symmetry.space_group_name_H-M   'P 1'
#
loop_
_entity.id
_entity.type
_entity.pdbx_description
1 polymer ?
#
loop_
_entity_poly.entity_id
_entity_poly.type
_entity_poly.pdbx_seq_one_letter_code
_entity_poly.pdbx_strand_id
1 'polypeptide(L)'
;MKYCFDIDGTICSTNCHYEDAKPYKEVIDKINSLYNSGEYIILYTSRGSGSGIDWLEFTQKQIDEWGVQHHELLLGKPQYDIFVDDRAINNKEWYKQNNLKVTE
;
A
#
# COMPACT_ATOMS: atom_id res chain seq x y z
N MET A 1 -16.55 5.83 0.23
CA MET A 1 -16.08 4.51 0.73
C MET A 1 -14.70 4.65 1.34
N LYS A 2 -14.38 3.80 2.30
CA LYS A 2 -13.03 3.73 2.87
C LYS A 2 -12.29 2.57 2.24
N TYR A 3 -11.11 2.86 1.70
CA TYR A 3 -10.20 1.87 1.15
C TYR A 3 -9.00 1.71 2.06
N CYS A 4 -8.56 0.48 2.27
CA CYS A 4 -7.35 0.18 3.02
C CYS A 4 -6.39 -0.58 2.11
N PHE A 5 -5.23 0.01 1.84
CA PHE A 5 -4.23 -0.56 0.94
C PHE A 5 -3.00 -1.01 1.72
N ASP A 6 -2.56 -2.23 1.45
CA ASP A 6 -1.23 -2.69 1.82
C ASP A 6 -0.17 -1.91 1.02
N ILE A 7 1.05 -1.84 1.51
CA ILE A 7 2.13 -1.11 0.84
C ILE A 7 3.01 -2.06 0.03
N ASP A 8 3.86 -2.84 0.69
CA ASP A 8 4.82 -3.69 0.01
C ASP A 8 4.12 -4.82 -0.75
N GLY A 9 4.36 -4.91 -2.05
CA GLY A 9 3.71 -5.88 -2.93
C GLY A 9 2.37 -5.42 -3.48
N THR A 10 1.87 -4.27 -3.07
CA THR A 10 0.58 -3.72 -3.53
C THR A 10 0.74 -2.35 -4.18
N ILE A 11 1.41 -1.41 -3.52
CA ILE A 11 1.68 -0.06 -4.05
C ILE A 11 3.10 0.01 -4.64
N CYS A 12 3.96 -0.86 -4.20
CA CYS A 12 5.36 -0.93 -4.62
C CYS A 12 5.84 -2.37 -4.65
N SER A 13 7.07 -2.56 -5.16
CA SER A 13 7.71 -3.88 -5.16
C SER A 13 7.98 -4.38 -3.74
N THR A 14 8.13 -5.69 -3.62
CA THR A 14 8.46 -6.38 -2.37
C THR A 14 9.66 -7.30 -2.57
N ASN A 15 10.08 -8.03 -1.53
CA ASN A 15 11.25 -8.91 -1.56
C ASN A 15 12.56 -8.17 -1.80
N CYS A 16 12.65 -6.93 -1.30
CA CYS A 16 13.83 -6.09 -1.37
C CYS A 16 13.89 -5.26 -0.08
N HIS A 17 14.97 -4.51 0.10
CA HIS A 17 15.02 -3.52 1.18
C HIS A 17 14.00 -2.41 0.92
N TYR A 18 13.42 -1.84 1.96
CA TYR A 18 12.40 -0.81 1.80
C TYR A 18 12.89 0.39 1.01
N GLU A 19 14.15 0.77 1.18
CA GLU A 19 14.76 1.87 0.42
C GLU A 19 14.93 1.57 -1.06
N ASP A 20 14.91 0.29 -1.44
CA ASP A 20 15.04 -0.15 -2.84
C ASP A 20 13.69 -0.44 -3.50
N ALA A 21 12.59 -0.30 -2.76
CA ALA A 21 11.26 -0.54 -3.28
C ALA A 21 10.93 0.44 -4.42
N LYS A 22 10.35 -0.10 -5.48
CA LYS A 22 9.96 0.67 -6.67
C LYS A 22 8.45 0.89 -6.69
N PRO A 23 7.98 2.13 -6.81
CA PRO A 23 6.55 2.42 -6.82
C PRO A 23 5.87 1.89 -8.08
N TYR A 24 4.65 1.41 -7.93
CA TYR A 24 3.80 1.01 -9.05
C TYR A 24 2.94 2.20 -9.46
N LYS A 25 3.38 2.90 -10.50
CA LYS A 25 2.78 4.17 -10.90
C LYS A 25 1.29 4.08 -11.19
N GLU A 26 0.85 3.05 -11.91
CA GLU A 26 -0.57 2.91 -12.25
C GLU A 26 -1.44 2.69 -11.01
N VAL A 27 -0.93 1.96 -10.03
CA VAL A 27 -1.62 1.74 -8.75
C VAL A 27 -1.75 3.07 -7.99
N ILE A 28 -0.66 3.82 -7.91
CA ILE A 28 -0.64 5.12 -7.24
C ILE A 28 -1.59 6.10 -7.93
N ASP A 29 -1.58 6.14 -9.25
CA ASP A 29 -2.49 6.99 -10.02
C ASP A 29 -3.96 6.63 -9.72
N LYS A 30 -4.28 5.34 -9.61
CA LYS A 30 -5.63 4.89 -9.25
C LYS A 30 -6.02 5.31 -7.84
N ILE A 31 -5.12 5.13 -6.88
CA ILE A 31 -5.35 5.56 -5.49
C ILE A 31 -5.60 7.06 -5.44
N ASN A 32 -4.78 7.84 -6.16
CA ASN A 32 -4.94 9.30 -6.20
C ASN A 32 -6.25 9.70 -6.87
N SER A 33 -6.69 8.98 -7.88
CA SER A 33 -7.99 9.18 -8.51
C SER A 33 -9.13 8.96 -7.50
N LEU A 34 -9.05 7.89 -6.71
CA LEU A 34 -10.02 7.61 -5.65
C LEU A 34 -10.00 8.72 -4.58
N TYR A 35 -8.82 9.13 -4.15
CA TYR A 35 -8.66 10.22 -3.19
C TYR A 35 -9.33 11.50 -3.70
N ASN A 36 -9.04 11.87 -4.95
CA ASN A 36 -9.57 13.10 -5.55
C ASN A 36 -11.07 13.05 -5.80
N SER A 37 -11.65 11.86 -5.91
CA SER A 37 -13.10 11.69 -6.05
C SER A 37 -13.84 11.65 -4.70
N GLY A 38 -13.13 11.84 -3.59
CA GLY A 38 -13.73 11.93 -2.27
C GLY A 38 -13.71 10.64 -1.46
N GLU A 39 -13.03 9.60 -1.94
CA GLU A 39 -12.90 8.36 -1.18
C GLU A 39 -11.86 8.51 -0.08
N TYR A 40 -12.04 7.79 1.03
CA TYR A 40 -11.13 7.84 2.17
C TYR A 40 -10.07 6.77 2.02
N ILE A 41 -8.80 7.16 2.07
CA ILE A 41 -7.66 6.28 1.79
C ILE A 41 -6.85 6.01 3.05
N ILE A 42 -6.73 4.74 3.40
CA ILE A 42 -5.90 4.25 4.49
C ILE A 42 -4.77 3.40 3.90
N LEU A 43 -3.54 3.67 4.29
CA LEU A 43 -2.39 2.82 3.98
C LEU A 43 -2.01 2.05 5.23
N TYR A 44 -1.88 0.73 5.14
CA TYR A 44 -1.66 -0.13 6.28
C TYR A 44 -0.52 -1.12 6.00
N THR A 45 0.52 -1.10 6.83
CA THR A 45 1.74 -1.85 6.57
C THR A 45 2.22 -2.63 7.78
N SER A 46 2.85 -3.78 7.51
CA SER A 46 3.51 -4.59 8.52
C SER A 46 5.00 -4.25 8.66
N ARG A 47 5.47 -3.14 8.05
CA ARG A 47 6.86 -2.71 8.21
C ARG A 47 7.17 -2.51 9.70
N GLY A 48 8.18 -3.20 10.18
CA GLY A 48 8.59 -3.15 11.58
C GLY A 48 7.85 -4.10 12.51
N SER A 49 6.78 -4.76 12.08
CA SER A 49 6.00 -5.65 12.93
C SER A 49 6.77 -6.87 13.41
N GLY A 50 7.71 -7.37 12.59
CA GLY A 50 8.55 -8.52 12.98
C GLY A 50 9.84 -8.13 13.67
N SER A 51 10.42 -6.97 13.34
CA SER A 51 11.73 -6.53 13.83
C SER A 51 11.64 -5.62 15.06
N GLY A 52 10.50 -4.96 15.26
CA GLY A 52 10.35 -3.93 16.29
C GLY A 52 11.00 -2.60 15.93
N ILE A 53 11.56 -2.47 14.73
CA ILE A 53 12.13 -1.22 14.24
C ILE A 53 11.00 -0.27 13.85
N ASP A 54 11.11 0.99 14.28
CA ASP A 54 10.14 2.01 13.92
C ASP A 54 10.39 2.52 12.49
N TRP A 55 9.52 2.14 11.57
CA TRP A 55 9.60 2.53 10.16
C TRP A 55 8.63 3.66 9.78
N LEU A 56 7.98 4.30 10.76
CA LEU A 56 6.94 5.29 10.46
C LEU A 56 7.49 6.48 9.68
N GLU A 57 8.54 7.12 10.17
CA GLU A 57 9.10 8.31 9.54
C GLU A 57 9.63 8.03 8.13
N PHE A 58 10.37 6.93 7.98
CA PHE A 58 10.87 6.50 6.68
C PHE A 58 9.73 6.23 5.68
N THR A 59 8.72 5.49 6.13
CA THR A 59 7.60 5.12 5.27
C THR A 59 6.77 6.35 4.87
N GLN A 60 6.52 7.26 5.80
CA GLN A 60 5.80 8.49 5.50
C GLN A 60 6.54 9.31 4.44
N LYS A 61 7.85 9.46 4.58
CA LYS A 61 8.67 10.18 3.61
C LYS A 61 8.63 9.51 2.24
N GLN A 62 8.76 8.19 2.18
CA GLN A 62 8.74 7.45 0.92
C GLN A 62 7.38 7.58 0.21
N ILE A 63 6.28 7.43 0.94
CA ILE A 63 4.93 7.58 0.41
C ILE A 63 4.70 9.00 -0.11
N ASP A 64 5.19 10.00 0.60
CA ASP A 64 5.10 11.41 0.18
C ASP A 64 5.94 11.67 -1.07
N GLU A 65 7.14 11.11 -1.15
CA GLU A 65 8.01 11.23 -2.33
C GLU A 65 7.38 10.56 -3.57
N TRP A 66 6.66 9.44 -3.38
CA TRP A 66 5.95 8.79 -4.46
C TRP A 66 4.64 9.50 -4.84
N GLY A 67 4.23 10.50 -4.07
CA GLY A 67 3.01 11.25 -4.35
C GLY A 67 1.73 10.48 -4.08
N VAL A 68 1.72 9.54 -3.14
CA VAL A 68 0.52 8.79 -2.78
C VAL A 68 -0.34 9.62 -1.84
N GLN A 69 -1.48 10.07 -2.32
CA GLN A 69 -2.44 10.80 -1.49
C GLN A 69 -3.18 9.84 -0.56
N HIS A 70 -3.27 10.18 0.69
CA HIS A 70 -3.89 9.34 1.71
C HIS A 70 -4.37 10.18 2.88
N HIS A 71 -5.24 9.59 3.70
CA HIS A 71 -5.74 10.21 4.92
C HIS A 71 -5.03 9.64 6.15
N GLU A 72 -4.70 8.35 6.14
CA GLU A 72 -4.03 7.70 7.26
C GLU A 72 -2.92 6.78 6.76
N LEU A 73 -1.83 6.77 7.50
CA LEU A 73 -0.76 5.78 7.36
C LEU A 73 -0.64 5.05 8.68
N LEU A 74 -0.97 3.77 8.68
CA LEU A 74 -0.98 2.93 9.88
C LEU A 74 0.09 1.84 9.79
N LEU A 75 0.92 1.75 10.80
CA LEU A 75 1.85 0.65 11.00
C LEU A 75 1.24 -0.34 12.00
N GLY A 76 1.90 -1.47 12.22
CA GLY A 76 1.42 -2.46 13.17
C GLY A 76 0.52 -3.52 12.56
N LYS A 77 0.43 -3.59 11.22
CA LYS A 77 -0.25 -4.70 10.58
C LYS A 77 0.49 -6.00 10.91
N PRO A 78 -0.22 -7.06 11.37
CA PRO A 78 0.45 -8.31 11.67
C PRO A 78 1.13 -8.92 10.45
N GLN A 79 2.21 -9.64 10.67
CA GLN A 79 2.76 -10.53 9.64
C GLN A 79 1.93 -11.81 9.62
N TYR A 80 1.64 -12.32 8.43
CA TYR A 80 0.81 -13.52 8.27
C TYR A 80 1.10 -14.18 6.92
N ASP A 81 0.69 -15.43 6.78
CA ASP A 81 0.75 -16.15 5.52
C ASP A 81 -0.57 -15.99 4.73
N ILE A 82 -1.70 -16.04 5.43
CA ILE A 82 -3.03 -15.91 4.84
C ILE A 82 -3.84 -14.90 5.64
N PHE A 83 -4.44 -13.97 4.95
CA PHE A 83 -5.33 -12.96 5.53
C PHE A 83 -6.77 -13.27 5.10
N VAL A 84 -7.60 -13.65 6.06
CA VAL A 84 -9.02 -13.96 5.82
C VAL A 84 -9.88 -12.85 6.39
N ASP A 85 -10.65 -12.20 5.53
CA ASP A 85 -11.43 -11.02 5.88
C ASP A 85 -12.65 -10.96 4.97
N ASP A 86 -13.77 -10.47 5.48
CA ASP A 86 -15.03 -10.41 4.72
C ASP A 86 -15.06 -9.30 3.66
N ARG A 87 -14.09 -8.37 3.68
CA ARG A 87 -14.04 -7.20 2.78
C ARG A 87 -12.76 -7.10 1.99
N ALA A 88 -11.82 -8.01 2.20
CA ALA A 88 -10.53 -7.99 1.51
C ALA A 88 -10.66 -8.50 0.08
N ILE A 89 -9.90 -7.91 -0.80
CA ILE A 89 -9.70 -8.40 -2.16
C ILE A 89 -8.20 -8.55 -2.37
N ASN A 90 -7.79 -9.61 -3.08
CA ASN A 90 -6.39 -9.80 -3.42
C ASN A 90 -5.91 -8.68 -4.36
N ASN A 91 -4.69 -8.20 -4.17
CA ASN A 91 -4.13 -7.11 -4.94
C ASN A 91 -4.18 -7.36 -6.46
N LYS A 92 -3.83 -8.55 -6.90
CA LYS A 92 -3.81 -8.90 -8.33
C LYS A 92 -5.21 -8.89 -8.93
N GLU A 93 -6.20 -9.35 -8.18
CA GLU A 93 -7.60 -9.30 -8.62
C GLU A 93 -8.09 -7.84 -8.70
N TRP A 94 -7.71 -7.02 -7.73
CA TRP A 94 -8.06 -5.60 -7.74
C TRP A 94 -7.41 -4.88 -8.92
N TYR A 95 -6.14 -5.17 -9.22
CA TYR A 95 -5.48 -4.62 -10.42
C TYR A 95 -6.25 -4.98 -11.68
N LYS A 96 -6.66 -6.23 -11.80
CA LYS A 96 -7.39 -6.73 -12.97
C LYS A 96 -8.73 -6.02 -13.11
N GLN A 97 -9.48 -5.86 -12.03
CA GLN A 97 -10.76 -5.16 -12.04
C GLN A 97 -10.64 -3.70 -12.45
N ASN A 98 -9.50 -3.09 -12.22
CA ASN A 98 -9.24 -1.68 -12.50
C ASN A 98 -8.32 -1.46 -13.72
N ASN A 99 -8.01 -2.51 -14.46
CA ASN A 99 -7.15 -2.47 -15.65
C ASN A 99 -5.76 -1.88 -15.35
N LEU A 100 -5.20 -2.20 -14.19
CA LEU A 100 -3.89 -1.72 -13.79
C LEU A 100 -2.82 -2.71 -14.22
N LYS A 101 -1.73 -2.20 -14.81
CA LYS A 101 -0.57 -3.00 -15.21
C LYS A 101 0.52 -2.82 -14.17
N VAL A 102 0.90 -3.92 -13.54
CA VAL A 102 1.97 -3.96 -12.54
C VAL A 102 3.00 -4.97 -13.01
N THR A 103 4.20 -4.47 -13.30
CA THR A 103 5.35 -5.31 -13.70
C THR A 103 6.41 -5.21 -12.62
N GLU A 104 6.78 -6.35 -12.09
CA GLU A 104 7.88 -6.46 -11.13
C GLU A 104 9.20 -6.72 -11.83
#